data_c5473b22e6a45005baf2914288bb8934
#
_entry.id   c5473b22e6a45005baf2914288bb8934
#
_cell.length_a   1.000
_cell.length_b   1.000
_cell.length_c   1.000
_cell.angle_alpha   90.00
_cell.angle_beta   90.00
_cell.angle_gamma   90.00
#
_symmetry.space_group_name_H-M   'P 1'
#
loop_
_entity.id
_entity.type
_entity.pdbx_description
1 polymer ?
#
loop_
_entity_poly.entity_id
_entity_poly.type
_entity_poly.pdbx_seq_one_letter_code
_entity_poly.pdbx_strand_id
1 'polypeptide(L)'
;MTTRSKKTATAASRTPEAESALKELFIDELKDIYWAEQHLVKALPKMIKGATAEELKQTISDHLEQTKNHVTRLESAFESIGEKAKPVKCLAMEGLLKEADELLSETDKGTEVRDVAIISAGQKVEHYEIASYGTLKTLATTLGYSEAADLFAATLEEEKTADSLLTKVAENYVNEAAVAE
;
A
#
# COMPACT_ATOMS: atom_id res chain seq x y z
N MET A 1 -30.07 -39.06 13.63
CA MET A 1 -30.28 -37.61 13.43
C MET A 1 -29.55 -36.89 14.55
N THR A 2 -28.35 -36.37 14.25
CA THR A 2 -27.49 -35.71 15.25
C THR A 2 -27.56 -34.21 14.98
N THR A 3 -28.24 -33.48 15.81
CA THR A 3 -28.38 -32.03 15.75
C THR A 3 -27.07 -31.36 16.17
N ARG A 4 -26.36 -30.76 15.19
CA ARG A 4 -25.14 -29.96 15.39
C ARG A 4 -25.54 -28.58 15.91
N SER A 5 -25.39 -28.36 17.21
CA SER A 5 -25.59 -27.06 17.86
C SER A 5 -24.60 -26.03 17.29
N LYS A 6 -25.10 -24.96 16.65
CA LYS A 6 -24.32 -23.80 16.29
C LYS A 6 -23.94 -23.05 17.57
N LYS A 7 -22.66 -23.09 17.96
CA LYS A 7 -22.10 -22.17 18.96
C LYS A 7 -22.14 -20.77 18.38
N THR A 8 -23.05 -19.94 18.83
CA THR A 8 -23.02 -18.49 18.67
C THR A 8 -21.80 -17.97 19.43
N ALA A 9 -20.85 -17.36 18.71
CA ALA A 9 -19.74 -16.66 19.33
C ALA A 9 -20.33 -15.48 20.13
N THR A 10 -20.21 -15.53 21.43
CA THR A 10 -20.52 -14.43 22.35
C THR A 10 -19.59 -13.27 22.02
N ALA A 11 -20.13 -12.11 21.65
CA ALA A 11 -19.37 -10.87 21.56
C ALA A 11 -18.68 -10.63 22.92
N ALA A 12 -17.34 -10.65 22.93
CA ALA A 12 -16.58 -10.29 24.11
C ALA A 12 -16.96 -8.86 24.50
N SER A 13 -17.30 -8.63 25.77
CA SER A 13 -17.62 -7.28 26.26
C SER A 13 -16.37 -6.42 26.12
N ARG A 14 -16.45 -5.35 25.31
CA ARG A 14 -15.39 -4.38 25.16
C ARG A 14 -15.23 -3.62 26.46
N THR A 15 -14.02 -3.58 27.04
CA THR A 15 -13.70 -2.67 28.12
C THR A 15 -13.27 -1.33 27.56
N PRO A 16 -13.54 -0.19 28.21
CA PRO A 16 -13.09 1.12 27.74
C PRO A 16 -11.56 1.21 27.53
N GLU A 17 -10.79 0.50 28.36
CA GLU A 17 -9.32 0.44 28.25
C GLU A 17 -8.86 -0.33 27.01
N ALA A 18 -9.51 -1.45 26.67
CA ALA A 18 -9.20 -2.23 25.48
C ALA A 18 -9.58 -1.47 24.19
N GLU A 19 -10.66 -0.71 24.22
CA GLU A 19 -11.06 0.15 23.09
C GLU A 19 -10.06 1.31 22.91
N SER A 20 -9.56 1.91 23.99
CA SER A 20 -8.53 2.94 23.99
C SER A 20 -7.22 2.42 23.37
N ALA A 21 -6.75 1.24 23.77
CA ALA A 21 -5.52 0.64 23.24
C ALA A 21 -5.63 0.30 21.75
N LEU A 22 -6.80 -0.20 21.31
CA LEU A 22 -7.03 -0.49 19.90
C LEU A 22 -7.08 0.81 19.07
N LYS A 23 -7.67 1.86 19.60
CA LYS A 23 -7.69 3.18 18.97
C LYS A 23 -6.27 3.76 18.85
N GLU A 24 -5.44 3.64 19.87
CA GLU A 24 -4.05 4.08 19.85
C GLU A 24 -3.27 3.36 18.75
N LEU A 25 -3.37 2.02 18.67
CA LEU A 25 -2.75 1.24 17.60
C LEU A 25 -3.23 1.68 16.22
N PHE A 26 -4.54 1.87 16.04
CA PHE A 26 -5.11 2.34 14.77
C PHE A 26 -4.54 3.69 14.33
N ILE A 27 -4.42 4.64 15.28
CA ILE A 27 -3.86 5.96 15.00
C ILE A 27 -2.36 5.86 14.64
N ASP A 28 -1.62 4.98 15.27
CA ASP A 28 -0.19 4.80 14.99
C ASP A 28 0.03 4.15 13.62
N GLU A 29 -0.75 3.13 13.25
CA GLU A 29 -0.75 2.54 11.91
C GLU A 29 -1.15 3.57 10.83
N LEU A 30 -2.13 4.45 11.14
CA LEU A 30 -2.54 5.51 10.23
C LEU A 30 -1.43 6.56 10.00
N LYS A 31 -0.67 6.91 11.03
CA LYS A 31 0.48 7.81 10.92
C LYS A 31 1.64 7.18 10.14
N ASP A 32 1.83 5.87 10.30
CA ASP A 32 2.86 5.09 9.63
C ASP A 32 2.61 5.06 8.11
N ILE A 33 1.41 4.66 7.68
CA ILE A 33 1.06 4.65 6.25
C ILE A 33 1.03 6.06 5.64
N TYR A 34 0.65 7.08 6.40
CA TYR A 34 0.68 8.47 5.93
C TYR A 34 2.12 8.92 5.62
N TRP A 35 3.09 8.52 6.42
CA TRP A 35 4.51 8.73 6.13
C TRP A 35 4.94 7.97 4.88
N ALA A 36 4.52 6.72 4.75
CA ALA A 36 4.85 5.84 3.62
C ALA A 36 4.40 6.45 2.29
N GLU A 37 3.15 6.84 2.17
CA GLU A 37 2.58 7.46 0.97
C GLU A 37 3.31 8.75 0.57
N GLN A 38 3.60 9.62 1.54
CA GLN A 38 4.37 10.85 1.28
C GLN A 38 5.78 10.58 0.73
N HIS A 39 6.38 9.45 1.07
CA HIS A 39 7.70 9.06 0.59
C HIS A 39 7.62 8.36 -0.76
N LEU A 40 6.56 7.60 -1.03
CA LEU A 40 6.27 7.02 -2.34
C LEU A 40 6.06 8.10 -3.40
N VAL A 41 5.29 9.15 -3.13
CA VAL A 41 5.14 10.30 -4.04
C VAL A 41 6.49 10.87 -4.47
N LYS A 42 7.52 10.81 -3.61
CA LYS A 42 8.88 11.28 -3.92
C LYS A 42 9.73 10.23 -4.63
N ALA A 43 9.47 8.95 -4.41
CA ALA A 43 10.26 7.84 -4.94
C ALA A 43 9.82 7.43 -6.36
N LEU A 44 8.50 7.37 -6.61
CA LEU A 44 7.94 6.92 -7.89
C LEU A 44 8.49 7.66 -9.11
N PRO A 45 8.74 8.99 -9.11
CA PRO A 45 9.37 9.66 -10.26
C PRO A 45 10.76 9.10 -10.63
N LYS A 46 11.50 8.55 -9.67
CA LYS A 46 12.80 7.91 -9.92
C LYS A 46 12.61 6.57 -10.61
N MET A 47 11.59 5.80 -10.24
CA MET A 47 11.24 4.53 -10.88
C MET A 47 10.79 4.76 -12.32
N ILE A 48 9.90 5.73 -12.57
CA ILE A 48 9.47 6.13 -13.92
C ILE A 48 10.68 6.46 -14.80
N LYS A 49 11.61 7.26 -14.28
CA LYS A 49 12.83 7.63 -15.02
C LYS A 49 13.79 6.46 -15.25
N GLY A 50 13.77 5.47 -14.35
CA GLY A 50 14.60 4.26 -14.43
C GLY A 50 14.07 3.23 -15.38
N ALA A 51 12.76 3.16 -15.60
CA ALA A 51 12.09 2.21 -16.46
C ALA A 51 12.43 2.43 -17.95
N THR A 52 12.42 1.34 -18.72
CA THR A 52 12.69 1.31 -20.16
C THR A 52 11.40 1.15 -20.95
N ALA A 53 10.55 0.17 -20.58
CA ALA A 53 9.28 -0.10 -21.24
C ALA A 53 8.28 1.04 -21.01
N GLU A 54 7.69 1.55 -22.10
CA GLU A 54 6.72 2.66 -22.01
C GLU A 54 5.45 2.28 -21.23
N GLU A 55 5.01 1.02 -21.34
CA GLU A 55 3.85 0.52 -20.58
C GLU A 55 4.13 0.53 -19.07
N LEU A 56 5.34 0.16 -18.63
CA LEU A 56 5.76 0.24 -17.24
C LEU A 56 5.81 1.69 -16.75
N LYS A 57 6.40 2.60 -17.55
CA LYS A 57 6.44 4.04 -17.23
C LYS A 57 5.03 4.61 -17.05
N GLN A 58 4.11 4.27 -17.95
CA GLN A 58 2.73 4.74 -17.88
C GLN A 58 2.03 4.17 -16.63
N THR A 59 2.17 2.87 -16.37
CA THR A 59 1.58 2.21 -15.18
C THR A 59 2.04 2.89 -13.90
N ILE A 60 3.35 3.14 -13.73
CA ILE A 60 3.88 3.81 -12.54
C ILE A 60 3.48 5.29 -12.50
N SER A 61 3.35 5.96 -13.65
CA SER A 61 2.92 7.36 -13.72
C SER A 61 1.46 7.53 -13.28
N ASP A 62 0.58 6.63 -13.72
CA ASP A 62 -0.82 6.62 -13.33
C ASP A 62 -0.95 6.32 -11.82
N HIS A 63 -0.15 5.37 -11.32
CA HIS A 63 -0.10 5.06 -9.90
C HIS A 63 0.44 6.23 -9.06
N LEU A 64 1.41 7.00 -9.54
CA LEU A 64 1.87 8.23 -8.86
C LEU A 64 0.72 9.23 -8.63
N GLU A 65 -0.17 9.40 -9.60
CA GLU A 65 -1.33 10.29 -9.42
C GLU A 65 -2.33 9.70 -8.42
N GLN A 66 -2.51 8.38 -8.38
CA GLN A 66 -3.30 7.70 -7.36
C GLN A 66 -2.69 7.88 -5.97
N THR A 67 -1.38 7.68 -5.81
CA THR A 67 -0.63 7.87 -4.54
C THR A 67 -0.80 9.29 -3.99
N LYS A 68 -0.79 10.31 -4.84
CA LYS A 68 -1.10 11.69 -4.42
C LYS A 68 -2.53 11.81 -3.86
N ASN A 69 -3.49 11.11 -4.48
CA ASN A 69 -4.87 11.07 -3.97
C ASN A 69 -4.97 10.27 -2.68
N HIS A 70 -4.15 9.22 -2.50
CA HIS A 70 -4.07 8.47 -1.23
C HIS A 70 -3.63 9.36 -0.08
N VAL A 71 -2.61 10.21 -0.28
CA VAL A 71 -2.19 11.22 0.71
C VAL A 71 -3.36 12.10 1.13
N THR A 72 -4.10 12.66 0.16
CA THR A 72 -5.27 13.51 0.42
C THR A 72 -6.39 12.74 1.14
N ARG A 73 -6.61 11.49 0.75
CA ARG A 73 -7.62 10.60 1.35
C ARG A 73 -7.28 10.26 2.80
N LEU A 74 -5.98 10.06 3.10
CA LEU A 74 -5.50 9.88 4.47
C LEU A 74 -5.69 11.13 5.33
N GLU A 75 -5.46 12.34 4.78
CA GLU A 75 -5.74 13.60 5.47
C GLU A 75 -7.23 13.73 5.82
N SER A 76 -8.13 13.35 4.89
CA SER A 76 -9.56 13.29 5.15
C SER A 76 -9.93 12.26 6.21
N ALA A 77 -9.26 11.10 6.22
CA ALA A 77 -9.46 10.07 7.24
C ALA A 77 -9.05 10.57 8.63
N PHE A 78 -7.91 11.27 8.76
CA PHE A 78 -7.53 11.93 10.02
C PHE A 78 -8.58 12.94 10.49
N GLU A 79 -9.09 13.78 9.59
CA GLU A 79 -10.12 14.77 9.91
C GLU A 79 -11.41 14.10 10.40
N SER A 80 -11.86 13.03 9.72
CA SER A 80 -13.10 12.31 10.06
C SER A 80 -13.09 11.67 11.44
N ILE A 81 -11.91 11.36 11.99
CA ILE A 81 -11.74 10.79 13.34
C ILE A 81 -11.33 11.84 14.39
N GLY A 82 -11.21 13.12 14.01
CA GLY A 82 -10.82 14.22 14.89
C GLY A 82 -9.34 14.24 15.28
N GLU A 83 -8.47 13.61 14.48
CA GLU A 83 -7.02 13.56 14.71
C GLU A 83 -6.29 14.48 13.73
N LYS A 84 -5.06 14.87 14.10
CA LYS A 84 -4.19 15.66 13.21
C LYS A 84 -3.37 14.74 12.31
N ALA A 85 -3.34 15.03 11.02
CA ALA A 85 -2.46 14.38 10.05
C ALA A 85 -0.99 14.70 10.37
N LYS A 86 -0.34 13.80 11.11
CA LYS A 86 1.05 13.90 11.51
C LYS A 86 1.77 12.60 11.19
N PRO A 87 2.69 12.59 10.20
CA PRO A 87 3.38 11.37 9.82
C PRO A 87 4.34 10.89 10.92
N VAL A 88 4.45 9.58 11.06
CA VAL A 88 5.48 8.89 11.85
C VAL A 88 6.26 8.00 10.90
N LYS A 89 7.58 7.99 11.03
CA LYS A 89 8.47 7.26 10.12
C LYS A 89 8.14 5.77 10.07
N CYS A 90 7.79 5.30 8.89
CA CYS A 90 7.57 3.89 8.59
C CYS A 90 8.90 3.18 8.31
N LEU A 91 9.29 2.26 9.17
CA LEU A 91 10.52 1.48 8.99
C LEU A 91 10.40 0.47 7.85
N ALA A 92 9.22 -0.08 7.62
CA ALA A 92 8.98 -1.01 6.53
C ALA A 92 9.14 -0.32 5.17
N MET A 93 8.45 0.80 4.95
CA MET A 93 8.55 1.56 3.71
C MET A 93 9.96 2.12 3.50
N GLU A 94 10.64 2.60 4.54
CA GLU A 94 12.04 3.02 4.41
C GLU A 94 12.92 1.87 3.90
N GLY A 95 12.72 0.66 4.40
CA GLY A 95 13.44 -0.53 3.95
C GLY A 95 13.14 -0.89 2.50
N LEU A 96 11.86 -0.87 2.11
CA LEU A 96 11.42 -1.15 0.74
C LEU A 96 11.97 -0.13 -0.27
N LEU A 97 11.93 1.16 0.06
CA LEU A 97 12.48 2.21 -0.79
C LEU A 97 14.00 2.10 -0.94
N LYS A 98 14.70 1.71 0.14
CA LYS A 98 16.14 1.47 0.10
C LYS A 98 16.46 0.27 -0.79
N GLU A 99 15.75 -0.84 -0.66
CA GLU A 99 15.91 -2.00 -1.53
C GLU A 99 15.65 -1.65 -3.01
N ALA A 100 14.61 -0.85 -3.28
CA ALA A 100 14.34 -0.38 -4.62
C ALA A 100 15.49 0.48 -5.20
N ASP A 101 16.11 1.32 -4.38
CA ASP A 101 17.28 2.10 -4.77
C ASP A 101 18.52 1.23 -5.05
N GLU A 102 18.73 0.18 -4.25
CA GLU A 102 19.81 -0.80 -4.45
C GLU A 102 19.61 -1.54 -5.78
N LEU A 103 18.40 -2.07 -6.07
CA LEU A 103 18.06 -2.73 -7.33
C LEU A 103 18.31 -1.84 -8.55
N LEU A 104 17.95 -0.55 -8.47
CA LEU A 104 18.26 0.41 -9.53
C LEU A 104 19.76 0.64 -9.72
N SER A 105 20.56 0.52 -8.66
CA SER A 105 22.02 0.71 -8.75
C SER A 105 22.74 -0.52 -9.29
N GLU A 106 22.17 -1.71 -9.08
CA GLU A 106 22.75 -3.00 -9.47
C GLU A 106 22.36 -3.46 -10.89
N THR A 107 21.38 -2.80 -11.52
CA THR A 107 20.92 -3.13 -12.87
C THR A 107 21.35 -2.08 -13.88
N ASP A 108 21.59 -2.47 -15.13
CA ASP A 108 22.03 -1.57 -16.19
C ASP A 108 20.87 -0.71 -16.72
N LYS A 109 21.17 0.56 -17.03
CA LYS A 109 20.19 1.48 -17.58
C LYS A 109 19.81 1.09 -19.01
N GLY A 110 18.51 1.14 -19.30
CA GLY A 110 17.97 0.87 -20.63
C GLY A 110 17.83 -0.62 -20.90
N THR A 111 17.74 -1.45 -19.86
CA THR A 111 17.55 -2.89 -19.96
C THR A 111 16.19 -3.31 -19.40
N GLU A 112 15.62 -4.39 -19.97
CA GLU A 112 14.41 -5.02 -19.44
C GLU A 112 14.66 -5.74 -18.12
N VAL A 113 15.88 -6.19 -17.85
CA VAL A 113 16.29 -6.71 -16.52
C VAL A 113 16.07 -5.65 -15.44
N ARG A 114 16.35 -4.38 -15.73
CA ARG A 114 16.00 -3.27 -14.81
C ARG A 114 14.50 -3.12 -14.63
N ASP A 115 13.71 -3.28 -15.68
CA ASP A 115 12.25 -3.19 -15.60
C ASP A 115 11.69 -4.31 -14.74
N VAL A 116 12.22 -5.55 -14.85
CA VAL A 116 11.89 -6.65 -13.92
C VAL A 116 12.20 -6.26 -12.48
N ALA A 117 13.36 -5.64 -12.21
CA ALA A 117 13.73 -5.20 -10.87
C ALA A 117 12.79 -4.10 -10.33
N ILE A 118 12.39 -3.15 -11.18
CA ILE A 118 11.42 -2.09 -10.83
C ILE A 118 10.05 -2.70 -10.50
N ILE A 119 9.55 -3.64 -11.32
CA ILE A 119 8.29 -4.34 -11.06
C ILE A 119 8.37 -5.09 -9.74
N SER A 120 9.44 -5.84 -9.50
CA SER A 120 9.64 -6.59 -8.26
C SER A 120 9.63 -5.68 -7.03
N ALA A 121 10.30 -4.52 -7.09
CA ALA A 121 10.30 -3.54 -6.00
C ALA A 121 8.91 -2.93 -5.81
N GLY A 122 8.22 -2.56 -6.89
CA GLY A 122 6.86 -2.02 -6.86
C GLY A 122 5.90 -3.00 -6.19
N GLN A 123 5.85 -4.25 -6.64
CA GLN A 123 4.94 -5.24 -6.06
C GLN A 123 5.16 -5.49 -4.55
N LYS A 124 6.39 -5.41 -4.05
CA LYS A 124 6.65 -5.48 -2.61
C LYS A 124 6.01 -4.30 -1.85
N VAL A 125 6.07 -3.11 -2.46
CA VAL A 125 5.42 -1.91 -1.92
C VAL A 125 3.89 -2.08 -1.94
N GLU A 126 3.30 -2.49 -3.07
CA GLU A 126 1.86 -2.73 -3.18
C GLU A 126 1.36 -3.73 -2.12
N HIS A 127 2.09 -4.83 -1.92
CA HIS A 127 1.73 -5.83 -0.90
C HIS A 127 1.80 -5.29 0.53
N TYR A 128 2.77 -4.40 0.83
CA TYR A 128 2.80 -3.70 2.10
C TYR A 128 1.54 -2.80 2.25
N GLU A 129 1.18 -2.02 1.22
CA GLU A 129 0.05 -1.10 1.24
C GLU A 129 -1.29 -1.85 1.30
N ILE A 130 -1.45 -2.94 0.54
CA ILE A 130 -2.62 -3.84 0.62
C ILE A 130 -2.83 -4.36 2.05
N ALA A 131 -1.76 -4.80 2.71
CA ALA A 131 -1.84 -5.28 4.10
C ALA A 131 -2.20 -4.15 5.07
N SER A 132 -1.58 -2.99 4.93
CA SER A 132 -1.79 -1.80 5.77
C SER A 132 -3.21 -1.26 5.63
N TYR A 133 -3.68 -1.01 4.41
CA TYR A 133 -5.04 -0.52 4.17
C TYR A 133 -6.11 -1.54 4.52
N GLY A 134 -5.85 -2.84 4.32
CA GLY A 134 -6.74 -3.91 4.77
C GLY A 134 -6.92 -3.91 6.29
N THR A 135 -5.83 -3.72 7.03
CA THR A 135 -5.82 -3.60 8.49
C THR A 135 -6.54 -2.34 8.94
N LEU A 136 -6.19 -1.17 8.39
CA LEU A 136 -6.82 0.12 8.73
C LEU A 136 -8.32 0.13 8.49
N LYS A 137 -8.78 -0.38 7.34
CA LYS A 137 -10.20 -0.55 7.04
C LYS A 137 -10.93 -1.37 8.11
N THR A 138 -10.34 -2.50 8.50
CA THR A 138 -10.93 -3.41 9.49
C THR A 138 -10.97 -2.79 10.87
N LEU A 139 -9.89 -2.11 11.29
CA LEU A 139 -9.81 -1.41 12.57
C LEU A 139 -10.78 -0.23 12.62
N ALA A 140 -10.86 0.58 11.57
CA ALA A 140 -11.81 1.69 11.46
C ALA A 140 -13.26 1.20 11.59
N THR A 141 -13.63 0.12 10.87
CA THR A 141 -14.94 -0.50 10.98
C THR A 141 -15.22 -0.96 12.42
N THR A 142 -14.25 -1.58 13.08
CA THR A 142 -14.36 -2.10 14.45
C THR A 142 -14.55 -0.97 15.47
N LEU A 143 -13.90 0.17 15.24
CA LEU A 143 -13.97 1.37 16.11
C LEU A 143 -15.16 2.27 15.78
N GLY A 144 -15.92 1.98 14.72
CA GLY A 144 -17.10 2.77 14.32
C GLY A 144 -16.78 4.00 13.46
N TYR A 145 -15.57 4.09 12.90
CA TYR A 145 -15.14 5.15 12.00
C TYR A 145 -15.50 4.80 10.54
N SER A 146 -16.80 4.83 10.22
CA SER A 146 -17.32 4.37 8.93
C SER A 146 -16.75 5.15 7.74
N GLU A 147 -16.66 6.48 7.86
CA GLU A 147 -16.11 7.33 6.80
C GLU A 147 -14.63 6.99 6.51
N ALA A 148 -13.80 6.85 7.55
CA ALA A 148 -12.41 6.43 7.39
C ALA A 148 -12.31 5.02 6.77
N ALA A 149 -13.19 4.09 7.18
CA ALA A 149 -13.21 2.73 6.63
C ALA A 149 -13.52 2.72 5.13
N ASP A 150 -14.44 3.57 4.66
CA ASP A 150 -14.79 3.70 3.23
C ASP A 150 -13.61 4.31 2.43
N LEU A 151 -12.92 5.31 2.99
CA LEU A 151 -11.72 5.89 2.39
C LEU A 151 -10.60 4.85 2.22
N PHE A 152 -10.32 4.06 3.25
CA PHE A 152 -9.32 2.98 3.17
C PHE A 152 -9.75 1.84 2.23
N ALA A 153 -11.05 1.55 2.14
CA ALA A 153 -11.54 0.55 1.20
C ALA A 153 -11.29 0.95 -0.25
N ALA A 154 -11.49 2.24 -0.58
CA ALA A 154 -11.23 2.75 -1.92
C ALA A 154 -9.74 2.65 -2.29
N THR A 155 -8.83 3.07 -1.39
CA THR A 155 -7.38 2.95 -1.62
C THR A 155 -6.97 1.47 -1.75
N LEU A 156 -7.45 0.60 -0.87
CA LEU A 156 -7.14 -0.84 -0.92
C LEU A 156 -7.45 -1.48 -2.30
N GLU A 157 -8.54 -1.09 -2.95
CA GLU A 157 -8.87 -1.62 -4.28
C GLU A 157 -7.98 -1.02 -5.39
N GLU A 158 -7.53 0.22 -5.22
CA GLU A 158 -6.57 0.85 -6.11
C GLU A 158 -5.20 0.16 -6.01
N GLU A 159 -4.69 -0.17 -4.80
CA GLU A 159 -3.44 -0.90 -4.61
C GLU A 159 -3.47 -2.31 -5.18
N LYS A 160 -4.57 -3.05 -4.98
CA LYS A 160 -4.75 -4.36 -5.62
C LYS A 160 -4.75 -4.28 -7.14
N THR A 161 -5.29 -3.20 -7.68
CA THR A 161 -5.30 -2.96 -9.11
C THR A 161 -3.91 -2.65 -9.62
N ALA A 162 -3.13 -1.83 -8.90
CA ALA A 162 -1.75 -1.51 -9.24
C ALA A 162 -0.86 -2.76 -9.25
N ASP A 163 -0.93 -3.60 -8.21
CA ASP A 163 -0.22 -4.90 -8.16
C ASP A 163 -0.58 -5.79 -9.36
N SER A 164 -1.87 -5.91 -9.68
CA SER A 164 -2.33 -6.69 -10.83
C SER A 164 -1.84 -6.13 -12.17
N LEU A 165 -1.74 -4.80 -12.31
CA LEU A 165 -1.21 -4.16 -13.52
C LEU A 165 0.29 -4.40 -13.66
N LEU A 166 1.07 -4.30 -12.59
CA LEU A 166 2.49 -4.64 -12.60
C LEU A 166 2.72 -6.10 -13.00
N THR A 167 1.92 -7.03 -12.47
CA THR A 167 1.95 -8.44 -12.89
C THR A 167 1.71 -8.59 -14.40
N LYS A 168 0.70 -7.91 -14.94
CA LYS A 168 0.40 -7.98 -16.38
C LYS A 168 1.53 -7.43 -17.24
N VAL A 169 2.14 -6.31 -16.86
CA VAL A 169 3.30 -5.74 -17.58
C VAL A 169 4.46 -6.72 -17.57
N ALA A 170 4.74 -7.38 -16.43
CA ALA A 170 5.79 -8.39 -16.32
C ALA A 170 5.54 -9.58 -17.24
N GLU A 171 4.33 -10.16 -17.21
CA GLU A 171 3.98 -11.39 -17.91
C GLU A 171 3.78 -11.19 -19.42
N ASN A 172 3.26 -10.03 -19.84
CA ASN A 172 2.95 -9.79 -21.25
C ASN A 172 4.18 -9.47 -22.10
N TYR A 173 5.24 -8.87 -21.52
CA TYR A 173 6.37 -8.39 -22.30
C TYR A 173 7.71 -8.42 -21.55
N VAL A 174 7.80 -7.80 -20.36
CA VAL A 174 9.08 -7.46 -19.74
C VAL A 174 9.92 -8.71 -19.42
N ASN A 175 9.30 -9.76 -18.87
CA ASN A 175 10.02 -10.97 -18.48
C ASN A 175 10.63 -11.71 -19.68
N GLU A 176 9.89 -11.81 -20.80
CA GLU A 176 10.41 -12.47 -22.02
C GLU A 176 11.50 -11.64 -22.68
N ALA A 177 11.36 -10.31 -22.70
CA ALA A 177 12.36 -9.42 -23.25
C ALA A 177 13.66 -9.45 -22.44
N ALA A 178 13.57 -9.49 -21.10
CA ALA A 178 14.74 -9.60 -20.22
C ALA A 178 15.52 -10.91 -20.38
N VAL A 179 14.89 -11.99 -20.80
CA VAL A 179 15.59 -13.26 -21.11
C VAL A 179 16.34 -13.18 -22.44
N ALA A 180 15.93 -12.30 -23.34
CA ALA A 180 16.52 -12.14 -24.66
C ALA A 180 17.73 -11.19 -24.71
N GLU A 181 18.00 -10.46 -23.62
CA GLU A 181 19.18 -9.59 -23.45
C GLU A 181 20.43 -10.40 -23.08
#